data_69c87ad922a219a093575ac2c5cb999e
#
_entry.id   69c87ad922a219a093575ac2c5cb999e
#
_cell.length_a   1.000
_cell.length_b   1.000
_cell.length_c   1.000
_cell.angle_alpha   90.00
_cell.angle_beta   90.00
_cell.angle_gamma   90.00
#
_symmetry.space_group_name_H-M   'P 1'
#
loop_
_entity.id
_entity.type
_entity.pdbx_description
1 polymer ?
#
loop_
_entity_poly.entity_id
_entity_poly.type
_entity_poly.pdbx_seq_one_letter_code
_entity_poly.pdbx_strand_id
1 'polypeptide(L)'
;MCSDIDEARLKAIKAMFPAVEVTKDHRALLADPRIDAVCIAAPTKFHYQFTKEALAAGKHVLCEKPLAMTYEECMDLKAAAEKAKKILMVGHVFVFNAGIRWVKEYIASGEVGRIYYAHSERTNLGPFRYDVNALWDLAPHDIAIFDYLLGEAAVSTSARGLKCLGNSLEDLAFATLDYPGGKLANIHVSWADPRKVRQITIVGEKKMIVWDDLDTLGAVRVYDKSVERTSKYYESYGEFQLLSREGSITIPKINLAEPLKAQGQYFIDCVQNGRHPDLVDAEKGAHVVRTLAAVQKSMDQGGNLVRI
;
A
#
# COMPACT_ATOMS: atom_id res chain seq x y z
N MET A 1 -26.11 -0.31 7.59
CA MET A 1 -26.28 1.10 8.03
C MET A 1 -25.03 1.90 7.59
N CYS A 2 -25.18 3.19 7.26
CA CYS A 2 -24.08 4.09 6.93
C CYS A 2 -24.14 5.33 7.85
N SER A 3 -22.96 5.76 8.35
CA SER A 3 -22.85 6.97 9.18
C SER A 3 -21.90 7.97 8.53
N ASP A 4 -22.32 9.23 8.42
CA ASP A 4 -21.49 10.37 8.02
C ASP A 4 -22.02 11.64 8.69
N ILE A 5 -21.15 12.58 9.02
CA ILE A 5 -21.56 13.88 9.55
C ILE A 5 -22.19 14.78 8.46
N ASP A 6 -21.86 14.54 7.20
CA ASP A 6 -22.34 15.28 6.04
C ASP A 6 -23.71 14.72 5.57
N GLU A 7 -24.74 15.54 5.73
CA GLU A 7 -26.10 15.17 5.33
C GLU A 7 -26.27 14.99 3.81
N ALA A 8 -25.51 15.71 3.00
CA ALA A 8 -25.57 15.59 1.55
C ALA A 8 -25.04 14.21 1.11
N ARG A 9 -23.95 13.74 1.74
CA ARG A 9 -23.42 12.38 1.51
C ARG A 9 -24.42 11.31 1.95
N LEU A 10 -25.04 11.46 3.11
CA LEU A 10 -26.07 10.52 3.58
C LEU A 10 -27.27 10.46 2.62
N LYS A 11 -27.73 11.59 2.09
CA LYS A 11 -28.78 11.64 1.07
C LYS A 11 -28.37 10.94 -0.22
N ALA A 12 -27.12 11.16 -0.67
CA ALA A 12 -26.59 10.49 -1.86
C ALA A 12 -26.51 8.96 -1.69
N ILE A 13 -26.02 8.49 -0.54
CA ILE A 13 -25.99 7.05 -0.21
C ILE A 13 -27.41 6.47 -0.18
N LYS A 14 -28.36 7.17 0.46
CA LYS A 14 -29.73 6.71 0.53
C LYS A 14 -30.43 6.63 -0.84
N ALA A 15 -30.07 7.55 -1.74
CA ALA A 15 -30.57 7.52 -3.13
C ALA A 15 -29.99 6.34 -3.93
N MET A 16 -28.69 6.05 -3.78
CA MET A 16 -28.03 4.92 -4.45
C MET A 16 -28.44 3.55 -3.86
N PHE A 17 -28.67 3.50 -2.55
CA PHE A 17 -28.97 2.29 -1.80
C PHE A 17 -30.18 2.50 -0.88
N PRO A 18 -31.41 2.45 -1.41
CA PRO A 18 -32.63 2.77 -0.66
C PRO A 18 -32.86 1.91 0.60
N ALA A 19 -32.34 0.68 0.61
CA ALA A 19 -32.45 -0.24 1.75
C ALA A 19 -31.47 0.10 2.89
N VAL A 20 -30.42 0.92 2.64
CA VAL A 20 -29.41 1.24 3.65
C VAL A 20 -29.96 2.28 4.63
N GLU A 21 -29.97 1.97 5.91
CA GLU A 21 -30.24 2.93 6.98
C GLU A 21 -29.06 3.92 7.10
N VAL A 22 -29.38 5.21 7.34
CA VAL A 22 -28.36 6.27 7.46
C VAL A 22 -28.50 7.00 8.79
N THR A 23 -27.38 7.44 9.35
CA THR A 23 -27.33 8.18 10.62
C THR A 23 -26.18 9.19 10.62
N LYS A 24 -26.31 10.28 11.41
CA LYS A 24 -25.21 11.21 11.68
C LYS A 24 -24.32 10.78 12.85
N ASP A 25 -24.79 9.84 13.66
CA ASP A 25 -24.08 9.36 14.85
C ASP A 25 -23.57 7.93 14.63
N HIS A 26 -22.25 7.78 14.50
CA HIS A 26 -21.61 6.48 14.35
C HIS A 26 -21.83 5.55 15.56
N ARG A 27 -22.11 6.10 16.75
CA ARG A 27 -22.40 5.31 17.97
C ARG A 27 -23.70 4.54 17.84
N ALA A 28 -24.69 5.12 17.17
CA ALA A 28 -25.93 4.41 16.86
C ALA A 28 -25.68 3.15 16.02
N LEU A 29 -24.72 3.23 15.06
CA LEU A 29 -24.27 2.09 14.28
C LEU A 29 -23.56 1.05 15.17
N LEU A 30 -22.69 1.49 16.07
CA LEU A 30 -21.95 0.59 16.97
C LEU A 30 -22.87 -0.11 17.99
N ALA A 31 -23.93 0.56 18.43
CA ALA A 31 -24.91 0.02 19.37
C ALA A 31 -25.90 -0.98 18.73
N ASP A 32 -26.01 -1.02 17.40
CA ASP A 32 -26.95 -1.92 16.71
C ASP A 32 -26.47 -3.37 16.77
N PRO A 33 -27.25 -4.29 17.42
CA PRO A 33 -26.86 -5.69 17.54
C PRO A 33 -26.93 -6.46 16.21
N ARG A 34 -27.56 -5.91 15.17
CA ARG A 34 -27.62 -6.51 13.83
C ARG A 34 -26.32 -6.36 13.05
N ILE A 35 -25.40 -5.51 13.54
CA ILE A 35 -24.13 -5.20 12.88
C ILE A 35 -23.01 -5.96 13.55
N ASP A 36 -22.37 -6.87 12.83
CA ASP A 36 -21.23 -7.66 13.31
C ASP A 36 -19.88 -7.01 12.98
N ALA A 37 -19.82 -6.26 11.87
CA ALA A 37 -18.60 -5.69 11.33
C ALA A 37 -18.83 -4.27 10.81
N VAL A 38 -17.78 -3.44 10.87
CA VAL A 38 -17.80 -2.05 10.39
C VAL A 38 -16.61 -1.77 9.47
N CYS A 39 -16.86 -0.90 8.48
CA CYS A 39 -15.82 -0.33 7.64
C CYS A 39 -15.61 1.14 8.02
N ILE A 40 -14.39 1.54 8.37
CA ILE A 40 -14.03 2.90 8.78
C ILE A 40 -13.27 3.57 7.64
N ALA A 41 -13.90 4.55 7.00
CA ALA A 41 -13.36 5.35 5.89
C ALA A 41 -13.41 6.85 6.22
N ALA A 42 -13.16 7.18 7.47
CA ALA A 42 -13.11 8.56 7.98
C ALA A 42 -11.75 9.22 7.66
N PRO A 43 -11.56 10.54 7.88
CA PRO A 43 -10.23 11.14 7.85
C PRO A 43 -9.28 10.46 8.86
N THR A 44 -8.01 10.28 8.47
CA THR A 44 -7.01 9.46 9.19
C THR A 44 -6.91 9.77 10.68
N LYS A 45 -7.01 11.04 11.07
CA LYS A 45 -6.95 11.47 12.48
C LYS A 45 -8.01 10.85 13.39
N PHE A 46 -9.09 10.30 12.81
CA PHE A 46 -10.17 9.64 13.54
C PHE A 46 -10.07 8.11 13.51
N HIS A 47 -9.18 7.53 12.72
CA HIS A 47 -9.07 6.07 12.57
C HIS A 47 -8.83 5.37 13.90
N TYR A 48 -7.88 5.87 14.69
CA TYR A 48 -7.57 5.30 16.01
C TYR A 48 -8.80 5.28 16.92
N GLN A 49 -9.43 6.44 17.11
CA GLN A 49 -10.58 6.57 18.01
C GLN A 49 -11.74 5.66 17.56
N PHE A 50 -12.14 5.76 16.30
CA PHE A 50 -13.31 5.02 15.81
C PHE A 50 -13.07 3.51 15.77
N THR A 51 -11.85 3.08 15.44
CA THR A 51 -11.48 1.67 15.50
C THR A 51 -11.52 1.15 16.93
N LYS A 52 -11.01 1.91 17.89
CA LYS A 52 -11.04 1.54 19.30
C LYS A 52 -12.47 1.44 19.86
N GLU A 53 -13.33 2.41 19.53
CA GLU A 53 -14.74 2.40 19.90
C GLU A 53 -15.48 1.19 19.29
N ALA A 54 -15.21 0.87 18.02
CA ALA A 54 -15.82 -0.26 17.35
C ALA A 54 -15.41 -1.61 17.94
N LEU A 55 -14.11 -1.79 18.21
CA LEU A 55 -13.60 -2.99 18.88
C LEU A 55 -14.17 -3.16 20.27
N ALA A 56 -14.27 -2.07 21.06
CA ALA A 56 -14.88 -2.07 22.39
C ALA A 56 -16.38 -2.44 22.34
N ALA A 57 -17.09 -2.03 21.25
CA ALA A 57 -18.47 -2.41 20.99
C ALA A 57 -18.62 -3.85 20.45
N GLY A 58 -17.53 -4.62 20.37
CA GLY A 58 -17.54 -6.00 19.90
C GLY A 58 -17.72 -6.17 18.40
N LYS A 59 -17.38 -5.16 17.60
CA LYS A 59 -17.45 -5.23 16.12
C LYS A 59 -16.12 -5.66 15.52
N HIS A 60 -16.16 -6.41 14.42
CA HIS A 60 -15.02 -6.61 13.54
C HIS A 60 -14.78 -5.32 12.74
N VAL A 61 -13.53 -5.00 12.41
CA VAL A 61 -13.20 -3.72 11.80
C VAL A 61 -12.34 -3.90 10.55
N LEU A 62 -12.77 -3.28 9.45
CA LEU A 62 -11.94 -2.91 8.31
C LEU A 62 -11.69 -1.41 8.40
N CYS A 63 -10.44 -1.01 8.70
CA CYS A 63 -10.06 0.40 8.77
C CYS A 63 -9.27 0.81 7.54
N GLU A 64 -9.62 1.92 6.90
CA GLU A 64 -8.84 2.47 5.79
C GLU A 64 -7.40 2.83 6.21
N LYS A 65 -6.54 2.89 5.20
CA LYS A 65 -5.12 3.26 5.36
C LYS A 65 -4.95 4.79 5.57
N PRO A 66 -3.90 5.17 6.28
CA PRO A 66 -3.10 4.40 7.25
C PRO A 66 -3.94 4.03 8.49
N LEU A 67 -3.60 2.93 9.15
CA LEU A 67 -4.39 2.42 10.30
C LEU A 67 -4.58 3.45 11.41
N ALA A 68 -3.51 4.20 11.74
CA ALA A 68 -3.50 5.32 12.67
C ALA A 68 -2.37 6.29 12.32
N MET A 69 -2.13 7.32 13.15
CA MET A 69 -1.10 8.32 12.91
C MET A 69 0.26 7.94 13.50
N THR A 70 0.30 7.04 14.49
CA THR A 70 1.53 6.58 15.13
C THR A 70 1.59 5.06 15.21
N TYR A 71 2.81 4.53 15.33
CA TYR A 71 3.05 3.11 15.52
C TYR A 71 2.42 2.60 16.82
N GLU A 72 2.53 3.39 17.90
CA GLU A 72 2.01 3.08 19.22
C GLU A 72 0.48 2.95 19.19
N GLU A 73 -0.21 3.86 18.51
CA GLU A 73 -1.66 3.76 18.28
C GLU A 73 -2.04 2.48 17.54
N CYS A 74 -1.28 2.11 16.49
CA CYS A 74 -1.51 0.88 15.74
C CYS A 74 -1.36 -0.37 16.61
N MET A 75 -0.33 -0.39 17.48
CA MET A 75 -0.08 -1.53 18.37
C MET A 75 -1.13 -1.61 19.48
N ASP A 76 -1.62 -0.47 19.99
CA ASP A 76 -2.73 -0.44 20.94
C ASP A 76 -4.03 -0.97 20.30
N LEU A 77 -4.30 -0.61 19.03
CA LEU A 77 -5.44 -1.16 18.30
C LEU A 77 -5.31 -2.67 18.07
N LYS A 78 -4.10 -3.16 17.74
CA LYS A 78 -3.83 -4.60 17.62
C LYS A 78 -4.17 -5.32 18.96
N ALA A 79 -3.65 -4.82 20.05
CA ALA A 79 -3.93 -5.39 21.39
C ALA A 79 -5.42 -5.33 21.74
N ALA A 80 -6.11 -4.24 21.39
CA ALA A 80 -7.55 -4.11 21.60
C ALA A 80 -8.35 -5.13 20.78
N ALA A 81 -7.96 -5.38 19.52
CA ALA A 81 -8.59 -6.39 18.68
C ALA A 81 -8.39 -7.81 19.23
N GLU A 82 -7.18 -8.14 19.65
CA GLU A 82 -6.85 -9.43 20.29
C GLU A 82 -7.68 -9.63 21.57
N LYS A 83 -7.74 -8.62 22.45
CA LYS A 83 -8.53 -8.65 23.70
C LYS A 83 -10.02 -8.83 23.41
N ALA A 84 -10.55 -8.15 22.41
CA ALA A 84 -11.95 -8.25 22.01
C ALA A 84 -12.26 -9.55 21.22
N LYS A 85 -11.24 -10.30 20.81
CA LYS A 85 -11.32 -11.46 19.89
C LYS A 85 -12.04 -11.08 18.60
N LYS A 86 -11.71 -9.90 18.06
CA LYS A 86 -12.29 -9.36 16.83
C LYS A 86 -11.21 -9.19 15.77
N ILE A 87 -11.62 -9.32 14.52
CA ILE A 87 -10.75 -9.09 13.38
C ILE A 87 -10.57 -7.59 13.19
N LEU A 88 -9.32 -7.16 13.11
CA LEU A 88 -8.91 -5.84 12.66
C LEU A 88 -8.09 -6.00 11.38
N MET A 89 -8.61 -5.49 10.27
CA MET A 89 -8.01 -5.53 8.95
C MET A 89 -7.75 -4.10 8.47
N VAL A 90 -6.63 -3.89 7.77
CA VAL A 90 -6.26 -2.57 7.23
C VAL A 90 -6.55 -2.49 5.74
N GLY A 91 -7.05 -1.35 5.28
CA GLY A 91 -7.46 -1.09 3.91
C GLY A 91 -6.32 -0.91 2.90
N HIS A 92 -5.33 -1.79 2.90
CA HIS A 92 -4.26 -1.82 1.89
C HIS A 92 -4.75 -2.45 0.58
N VAL A 93 -5.66 -1.76 -0.09
CA VAL A 93 -6.43 -2.27 -1.24
C VAL A 93 -5.57 -2.80 -2.39
N PHE A 94 -4.38 -2.22 -2.63
CA PHE A 94 -3.51 -2.67 -3.73
C PHE A 94 -2.90 -4.06 -3.52
N VAL A 95 -2.84 -4.56 -2.29
CA VAL A 95 -2.45 -5.97 -2.02
C VAL A 95 -3.47 -6.95 -2.63
N PHE A 96 -4.70 -6.48 -2.88
CA PHE A 96 -5.76 -7.25 -3.55
C PHE A 96 -5.83 -7.03 -5.06
N ASN A 97 -4.97 -6.15 -5.63
CA ASN A 97 -4.89 -5.96 -7.07
C ASN A 97 -4.40 -7.26 -7.74
N ALA A 98 -5.12 -7.72 -8.76
CA ALA A 98 -4.83 -8.99 -9.43
C ALA A 98 -3.42 -9.02 -10.06
N GLY A 99 -2.96 -7.89 -10.59
CA GLY A 99 -1.59 -7.75 -11.13
C GLY A 99 -0.53 -7.88 -10.05
N ILE A 100 -0.71 -7.22 -8.90
CA ILE A 100 0.22 -7.32 -7.75
C ILE A 100 0.25 -8.75 -7.20
N ARG A 101 -0.89 -9.42 -7.10
CA ARG A 101 -0.96 -10.81 -6.66
C ARG A 101 -0.25 -11.75 -7.63
N TRP A 102 -0.46 -11.55 -8.93
CA TRP A 102 0.25 -12.30 -9.96
C TRP A 102 1.78 -12.09 -9.86
N VAL A 103 2.23 -10.85 -9.67
CA VAL A 103 3.66 -10.53 -9.46
C VAL A 103 4.22 -11.27 -8.24
N LYS A 104 3.46 -11.32 -7.11
CA LYS A 104 3.89 -12.06 -5.92
C LYS A 104 4.08 -13.54 -6.20
N GLU A 105 3.14 -14.16 -6.88
CA GLU A 105 3.22 -15.58 -7.27
C GLU A 105 4.39 -15.84 -8.21
N TYR A 106 4.62 -14.93 -9.16
CA TYR A 106 5.74 -15.03 -10.09
C TYR A 106 7.10 -14.85 -9.41
N ILE A 107 7.21 -13.98 -8.43
CA ILE A 107 8.42 -13.88 -7.58
C ILE A 107 8.62 -15.18 -6.79
N ALA A 108 7.56 -15.72 -6.21
CA ALA A 108 7.60 -16.95 -5.42
C ALA A 108 7.97 -18.19 -6.26
N SER A 109 7.72 -18.20 -7.57
CA SER A 109 8.16 -19.27 -8.48
C SER A 109 9.67 -19.34 -8.69
N GLY A 110 10.42 -18.30 -8.27
CA GLY A 110 11.87 -18.21 -8.47
C GLY A 110 12.33 -17.80 -9.88
N GLU A 111 11.38 -17.54 -10.78
CA GLU A 111 11.66 -17.15 -12.17
C GLU A 111 12.40 -15.79 -12.29
N VAL A 112 12.20 -14.89 -11.32
CA VAL A 112 12.87 -13.58 -11.27
C VAL A 112 14.32 -13.70 -10.82
N GLY A 113 14.64 -14.78 -10.10
CA GLY A 113 15.90 -14.93 -9.38
C GLY A 113 15.96 -14.05 -8.12
N ARG A 114 17.15 -13.76 -7.63
CA ARG A 114 17.35 -12.87 -6.50
C ARG A 114 16.92 -11.45 -6.88
N ILE A 115 16.03 -10.83 -6.09
CA ILE A 115 15.64 -9.44 -6.29
C ILE A 115 16.81 -8.53 -5.87
N TYR A 116 17.18 -7.60 -6.74
CA TYR A 116 18.18 -6.58 -6.49
C TYR A 116 17.55 -5.34 -5.90
N TYR A 117 16.54 -4.78 -6.61
CA TYR A 117 15.82 -3.61 -6.14
C TYR A 117 14.40 -3.56 -6.72
N ALA A 118 13.59 -2.72 -6.10
CA ALA A 118 12.27 -2.32 -6.59
C ALA A 118 12.19 -0.80 -6.70
N HIS A 119 11.31 -0.31 -7.57
CA HIS A 119 11.04 1.11 -7.74
C HIS A 119 9.56 1.34 -7.94
N SER A 120 8.98 2.34 -7.25
CA SER A 120 7.63 2.80 -7.49
C SER A 120 7.58 4.27 -7.89
N GLU A 121 6.68 4.57 -8.80
CA GLU A 121 6.29 5.92 -9.17
C GLU A 121 4.77 6.04 -9.05
N ARG A 122 4.33 6.97 -8.17
CA ARG A 122 2.92 7.25 -7.94
C ARG A 122 2.72 8.75 -7.94
N THR A 123 2.39 9.27 -9.12
CA THR A 123 2.33 10.70 -9.39
C THR A 123 1.03 11.09 -10.06
N ASN A 124 0.58 12.31 -9.81
CA ASN A 124 -0.58 12.94 -10.46
C ASN A 124 -0.63 14.44 -10.13
N LEU A 125 -1.42 15.19 -10.88
CA LEU A 125 -1.72 16.57 -10.57
C LEU A 125 -2.98 16.66 -9.69
N GLY A 126 -2.78 16.80 -8.38
CA GLY A 126 -3.88 16.81 -7.40
C GLY A 126 -4.66 15.48 -7.29
N PRO A 127 -5.72 15.40 -6.45
CA PRO A 127 -6.16 16.44 -5.53
C PRO A 127 -5.15 16.69 -4.41
N PHE A 128 -4.95 17.96 -4.07
CA PHE A 128 -4.10 18.37 -2.96
C PHE A 128 -4.84 18.18 -1.64
N ARG A 129 -4.15 17.66 -0.64
CA ARG A 129 -4.69 17.52 0.72
C ARG A 129 -4.08 18.58 1.63
N TYR A 130 -4.80 18.93 2.70
CA TYR A 130 -4.37 19.92 3.70
C TYR A 130 -4.15 19.29 5.08
N ASP A 131 -4.53 18.04 5.25
CA ASP A 131 -4.45 17.29 6.51
C ASP A 131 -3.22 16.39 6.59
N VAL A 132 -2.66 15.97 5.44
CA VAL A 132 -1.44 15.16 5.30
C VAL A 132 -0.65 15.59 4.06
N ASN A 133 0.64 15.29 3.99
CA ASN A 133 1.46 15.54 2.81
C ASN A 133 1.37 14.40 1.78
N ALA A 134 2.02 14.58 0.61
CA ALA A 134 2.01 13.61 -0.48
C ALA A 134 2.57 12.23 -0.05
N LEU A 135 3.56 12.21 0.86
CA LEU A 135 4.12 10.98 1.41
C LEU A 135 3.03 10.16 2.14
N TRP A 136 2.37 10.76 3.12
CA TRP A 136 1.35 10.08 3.94
C TRP A 136 0.08 9.71 3.17
N ASP A 137 -0.22 10.42 2.09
CA ASP A 137 -1.37 10.09 1.24
C ASP A 137 -1.07 8.95 0.27
N LEU A 138 0.08 8.98 -0.42
CA LEU A 138 0.36 8.11 -1.56
C LEU A 138 1.24 6.91 -1.21
N ALA A 139 2.32 7.11 -0.44
CA ALA A 139 3.32 6.09 -0.16
C ALA A 139 2.85 4.90 0.71
N PRO A 140 1.79 4.99 1.55
CA PRO A 140 1.29 3.82 2.27
C PRO A 140 0.96 2.64 1.38
N HIS A 141 0.51 2.91 0.16
CA HIS A 141 0.22 1.87 -0.83
C HIS A 141 1.49 1.18 -1.32
N ASP A 142 2.52 1.96 -1.65
CA ASP A 142 3.75 1.43 -2.23
C ASP A 142 4.57 0.68 -1.18
N ILE A 143 4.62 1.17 0.06
CA ILE A 143 5.23 0.47 1.19
C ILE A 143 4.54 -0.89 1.41
N ALA A 144 3.21 -0.90 1.51
CA ALA A 144 2.45 -2.13 1.69
C ALA A 144 2.65 -3.14 0.53
N ILE A 145 2.75 -2.65 -0.71
CA ILE A 145 3.04 -3.50 -1.87
C ILE A 145 4.46 -4.07 -1.77
N PHE A 146 5.47 -3.25 -1.44
CA PHE A 146 6.84 -3.74 -1.31
C PHE A 146 6.99 -4.76 -0.19
N ASP A 147 6.45 -4.49 0.99
CA ASP A 147 6.45 -5.45 2.10
C ASP A 147 5.78 -6.78 1.70
N TYR A 148 4.64 -6.70 0.99
CA TYR A 148 3.95 -7.87 0.47
C TYR A 148 4.78 -8.63 -0.56
N LEU A 149 5.34 -7.95 -1.57
CA LEU A 149 6.08 -8.58 -2.66
C LEU A 149 7.41 -9.17 -2.17
N LEU A 150 8.16 -8.42 -1.35
CA LEU A 150 9.45 -8.85 -0.82
C LEU A 150 9.32 -9.86 0.33
N GLY A 151 8.14 -9.91 0.99
CA GLY A 151 7.88 -10.81 2.12
C GLY A 151 8.59 -10.40 3.42
N GLU A 152 9.08 -9.17 3.50
CA GLU A 152 9.86 -8.62 4.60
C GLU A 152 9.49 -7.15 4.77
N ALA A 153 9.71 -6.60 5.97
CA ALA A 153 9.56 -5.18 6.25
C ALA A 153 10.87 -4.42 6.06
N ALA A 154 10.79 -3.14 5.70
CA ALA A 154 11.93 -2.25 5.60
C ALA A 154 12.60 -2.05 6.96
N VAL A 155 13.93 -1.86 6.99
CA VAL A 155 14.74 -1.73 8.22
C VAL A 155 15.37 -0.35 8.39
N SER A 156 15.55 0.40 7.30
CA SER A 156 16.03 1.78 7.33
C SER A 156 15.56 2.54 6.09
N THR A 157 15.67 3.86 6.14
CA THR A 157 15.26 4.74 5.04
C THR A 157 16.09 6.02 5.01
N SER A 158 16.24 6.59 3.79
CA SER A 158 16.63 7.97 3.56
C SER A 158 15.68 8.63 2.57
N ALA A 159 15.31 9.91 2.81
CA ALA A 159 14.28 10.55 2.01
C ALA A 159 14.45 12.07 1.90
N ARG A 160 13.96 12.61 0.81
CA ARG A 160 13.83 14.06 0.56
C ARG A 160 12.43 14.40 0.11
N GLY A 161 11.89 15.48 0.63
CA GLY A 161 10.61 16.05 0.21
C GLY A 161 10.77 17.51 -0.18
N LEU A 162 9.84 18.00 -1.02
CA LEU A 162 9.80 19.40 -1.45
C LEU A 162 8.39 19.97 -1.33
N LYS A 163 8.31 21.28 -1.06
CA LYS A 163 7.10 22.10 -1.00
C LYS A 163 7.10 23.05 -2.19
N CYS A 164 6.78 22.54 -3.39
CA CYS A 164 6.89 23.30 -4.63
C CYS A 164 5.62 24.10 -4.98
N LEU A 165 4.47 23.76 -4.40
CA LEU A 165 3.20 24.41 -4.71
C LEU A 165 2.80 25.53 -3.72
N GLY A 166 3.73 25.96 -2.86
CA GLY A 166 3.48 27.02 -1.88
C GLY A 166 2.66 26.59 -0.65
N ASN A 167 2.45 25.29 -0.47
CA ASN A 167 1.80 24.72 0.70
C ASN A 167 2.76 24.62 1.90
N SER A 168 2.21 24.42 3.09
CA SER A 168 3.00 24.13 4.29
C SER A 168 3.51 22.68 4.35
N LEU A 169 2.91 21.79 3.57
CA LEU A 169 3.21 20.36 3.52
C LEU A 169 3.98 20.01 2.24
N GLU A 170 4.73 18.91 2.26
CA GLU A 170 5.48 18.43 1.10
C GLU A 170 4.51 17.92 0.02
N ASP A 171 4.68 18.46 -1.21
CA ASP A 171 3.88 18.09 -2.39
C ASP A 171 4.45 16.87 -3.12
N LEU A 172 5.72 16.57 -2.86
CA LEU A 172 6.41 15.39 -3.41
C LEU A 172 7.45 14.85 -2.43
N ALA A 173 7.76 13.56 -2.57
CA ALA A 173 8.84 12.92 -1.83
C ALA A 173 9.52 11.84 -2.67
N PHE A 174 10.85 11.73 -2.46
CA PHE A 174 11.68 10.60 -2.88
C PHE A 174 12.20 9.90 -1.65
N ALA A 175 11.97 8.61 -1.55
CA ALA A 175 12.45 7.80 -0.43
C ALA A 175 13.14 6.53 -0.93
N THR A 176 14.22 6.14 -0.25
CA THR A 176 14.86 4.85 -0.44
C THR A 176 14.69 4.05 0.85
N LEU A 177 14.21 2.82 0.72
CA LEU A 177 13.99 1.88 1.80
C LEU A 177 15.01 0.74 1.68
N ASP A 178 15.70 0.43 2.76
CA ASP A 178 16.57 -0.74 2.84
C ASP A 178 15.78 -1.93 3.40
N TYR A 179 15.89 -3.07 2.75
CA TYR A 179 15.31 -4.35 3.18
C TYR A 179 16.38 -5.34 3.57
N PRO A 180 16.08 -6.34 4.40
CA PRO A 180 17.02 -7.42 4.73
C PRO A 180 17.61 -8.07 3.47
N GLY A 181 18.83 -8.58 3.59
CA GLY A 181 19.53 -9.22 2.47
C GLY A 181 20.06 -8.27 1.39
N GLY A 182 20.13 -6.95 1.68
CA GLY A 182 20.70 -5.94 0.78
C GLY A 182 19.79 -5.55 -0.39
N LYS A 183 18.49 -5.81 -0.30
CA LYS A 183 17.49 -5.33 -1.27
C LYS A 183 17.17 -3.86 -1.00
N LEU A 184 16.94 -3.10 -2.06
CA LEU A 184 16.53 -1.70 -2.00
C LEU A 184 15.14 -1.52 -2.63
N ALA A 185 14.34 -0.62 -2.08
CA ALA A 185 13.16 -0.12 -2.75
C ALA A 185 13.18 1.41 -2.79
N ASN A 186 12.87 1.98 -3.95
CA ASN A 186 12.76 3.43 -4.12
C ASN A 186 11.31 3.83 -4.35
N ILE A 187 10.86 4.89 -3.72
CA ILE A 187 9.51 5.44 -3.82
C ILE A 187 9.60 6.88 -4.32
N HIS A 188 8.89 7.17 -5.39
CA HIS A 188 8.60 8.52 -5.86
C HIS A 188 7.10 8.76 -5.76
N VAL A 189 6.70 9.71 -4.93
CA VAL A 189 5.32 10.18 -4.82
C VAL A 189 5.22 11.66 -5.08
N SER A 190 4.20 12.10 -5.82
CA SER A 190 4.05 13.52 -6.16
C SER A 190 2.59 13.88 -6.47
N TRP A 191 2.16 15.05 -5.99
CA TRP A 191 0.93 15.71 -6.43
C TRP A 191 1.17 16.78 -7.50
N ALA A 192 2.43 17.03 -7.84
CA ALA A 192 2.83 18.12 -8.72
C ALA A 192 3.08 17.69 -10.17
N ASP A 193 2.95 16.41 -10.46
CA ASP A 193 3.19 15.86 -11.80
C ASP A 193 1.95 15.99 -12.69
N PRO A 194 2.07 16.64 -13.88
CA PRO A 194 0.97 16.70 -14.85
C PRO A 194 0.58 15.34 -15.41
N ARG A 195 1.51 14.39 -15.44
CA ARG A 195 1.27 13.03 -15.89
C ARG A 195 0.91 12.14 -14.69
N LYS A 196 -0.24 11.47 -14.78
CA LYS A 196 -0.59 10.43 -13.81
C LYS A 196 0.21 9.17 -14.11
N VAL A 197 0.99 8.71 -13.13
CA VAL A 197 1.72 7.44 -13.17
C VAL A 197 1.35 6.62 -11.93
N ARG A 198 1.25 5.31 -12.10
CA ARG A 198 1.09 4.36 -11.00
C ARG A 198 1.75 3.05 -11.41
N GLN A 199 3.05 2.98 -11.22
CA GLN A 199 3.87 1.92 -11.74
C GLN A 199 4.83 1.38 -10.67
N ILE A 200 5.11 0.08 -10.72
CA ILE A 200 6.14 -0.57 -9.93
C ILE A 200 7.02 -1.40 -10.85
N THR A 201 8.32 -1.24 -10.70
CA THR A 201 9.35 -2.03 -11.38
C THR A 201 10.10 -2.87 -10.36
N ILE A 202 10.30 -4.14 -10.64
CA ILE A 202 11.10 -5.06 -9.83
C ILE A 202 12.21 -5.61 -10.70
N VAL A 203 13.45 -5.42 -10.29
CA VAL A 203 14.63 -5.89 -11.00
C VAL A 203 15.24 -7.04 -10.23
N GLY A 204 15.25 -8.19 -10.87
CA GLY A 204 15.90 -9.39 -10.35
C GLY A 204 17.10 -9.83 -11.18
N GLU A 205 17.74 -10.89 -10.71
CA GLU A 205 18.94 -11.46 -11.32
C GLU A 205 18.70 -12.00 -12.74
N LYS A 206 17.50 -12.56 -12.97
CA LYS A 206 17.16 -13.21 -14.25
C LYS A 206 16.20 -12.40 -15.09
N LYS A 207 15.27 -11.70 -14.46
CA LYS A 207 14.16 -11.00 -15.13
C LYS A 207 13.80 -9.71 -14.43
N MET A 208 13.20 -8.79 -15.19
CA MET A 208 12.59 -7.57 -14.68
C MET A 208 11.07 -7.66 -14.85
N ILE A 209 10.31 -7.18 -13.88
CA ILE A 209 8.86 -7.07 -13.94
C ILE A 209 8.48 -5.60 -13.85
N VAL A 210 7.55 -5.18 -14.68
CA VAL A 210 6.86 -3.89 -14.57
C VAL A 210 5.38 -4.15 -14.37
N TRP A 211 4.82 -3.62 -13.29
CA TRP A 211 3.38 -3.52 -13.08
C TRP A 211 2.95 -2.07 -13.27
N ASP A 212 1.92 -1.86 -14.08
CA ASP A 212 1.32 -0.56 -14.37
C ASP A 212 -0.20 -0.64 -14.14
N ASP A 213 -0.69 0.06 -13.11
CA ASP A 213 -2.12 0.04 -12.72
C ASP A 213 -3.03 0.77 -13.74
N LEU A 214 -2.44 1.60 -14.58
CA LEU A 214 -3.18 2.38 -15.57
C LEU A 214 -3.26 1.68 -16.93
N ASP A 215 -2.45 0.66 -17.17
CA ASP A 215 -2.49 -0.13 -18.39
C ASP A 215 -3.41 -1.35 -18.21
N THR A 216 -4.63 -1.24 -18.73
CA THR A 216 -5.63 -2.31 -18.66
C THR A 216 -5.39 -3.47 -19.61
N LEU A 217 -4.54 -3.31 -20.62
CA LEU A 217 -4.22 -4.33 -21.62
C LEU A 217 -2.96 -5.10 -21.27
N GLY A 218 -2.01 -4.45 -20.63
CA GLY A 218 -0.72 -5.02 -20.26
C GLY A 218 -0.29 -4.63 -18.85
N ALA A 219 -1.18 -4.81 -17.87
CA ALA A 219 -0.94 -4.41 -16.49
C ALA A 219 0.34 -4.99 -15.89
N VAL A 220 0.82 -6.12 -16.39
CA VAL A 220 2.12 -6.69 -16.03
C VAL A 220 2.91 -7.02 -17.29
N ARG A 221 4.19 -6.63 -17.30
CA ARG A 221 5.17 -7.00 -18.31
C ARG A 221 6.37 -7.64 -17.66
N VAL A 222 6.75 -8.82 -18.16
CA VAL A 222 7.96 -9.53 -17.73
C VAL A 222 8.99 -9.44 -18.82
N TYR A 223 10.14 -8.86 -18.51
CA TYR A 223 11.28 -8.72 -19.41
C TYR A 223 12.28 -9.84 -19.12
N ASP A 224 12.44 -10.77 -20.05
CA ASP A 224 13.46 -11.83 -19.96
C ASP A 224 14.81 -11.28 -20.41
N LYS A 225 15.33 -10.30 -19.69
CA LYS A 225 16.62 -9.66 -19.94
C LYS A 225 17.42 -9.67 -18.66
N SER A 226 18.69 -10.11 -18.75
CA SER A 226 19.61 -10.13 -17.62
C SER A 226 21.04 -9.94 -18.12
N VAL A 227 21.94 -9.64 -17.19
CA VAL A 227 23.38 -9.61 -17.47
C VAL A 227 23.98 -10.88 -16.90
N GLU A 228 24.51 -11.75 -17.75
CA GLU A 228 25.26 -12.91 -17.29
C GLU A 228 26.62 -12.45 -16.72
N ARG A 229 26.91 -12.81 -15.46
CA ARG A 229 28.22 -12.58 -14.88
C ARG A 229 29.24 -13.49 -15.55
N THR A 230 30.04 -12.92 -16.42
CA THR A 230 31.26 -13.59 -16.91
C THR A 230 32.46 -13.07 -16.14
N SER A 231 33.42 -13.95 -15.91
CA SER A 231 34.69 -13.61 -15.25
C SER A 231 35.67 -12.82 -16.16
N LYS A 232 35.20 -12.42 -17.34
CA LYS A 232 36.04 -11.73 -18.34
C LYS A 232 35.85 -10.23 -18.28
N TYR A 233 36.96 -9.49 -18.29
CA TYR A 233 36.99 -8.05 -18.58
C TYR A 233 36.56 -7.83 -20.02
N TYR A 234 35.70 -6.87 -20.28
CA TYR A 234 35.27 -6.50 -21.64
C TYR A 234 36.25 -5.48 -22.18
N GLU A 235 36.80 -5.75 -23.34
CA GLU A 235 37.69 -4.82 -24.05
C GLU A 235 36.94 -3.91 -25.01
N SER A 236 35.65 -4.24 -25.33
CA SER A 236 34.83 -3.45 -26.25
C SER A 236 33.32 -3.48 -25.93
N TYR A 237 32.61 -2.43 -26.36
CA TYR A 237 31.14 -2.35 -26.27
C TYR A 237 30.43 -3.48 -27.03
N GLY A 238 31.03 -3.98 -28.10
CA GLY A 238 30.51 -5.13 -28.86
C GLY A 238 30.52 -6.43 -28.07
N GLU A 239 31.58 -6.67 -27.26
CA GLU A 239 31.63 -7.84 -26.38
C GLU A 239 30.59 -7.76 -25.25
N PHE A 240 30.34 -6.55 -24.72
CA PHE A 240 29.27 -6.32 -23.73
C PHE A 240 27.89 -6.65 -24.31
N GLN A 241 27.60 -6.29 -25.56
CA GLN A 241 26.32 -6.61 -26.20
C GLN A 241 26.11 -8.12 -26.43
N LEU A 242 27.19 -8.88 -26.68
CA LEU A 242 27.13 -10.34 -26.84
C LEU A 242 26.85 -11.08 -25.52
N LEU A 243 27.03 -10.43 -24.39
CA LEU A 243 26.86 -11.00 -23.04
C LEU A 243 25.58 -10.54 -22.37
N SER A 244 24.90 -9.53 -22.93
CA SER A 244 23.55 -9.19 -22.51
C SER A 244 22.60 -10.25 -23.06
N ARG A 245 21.98 -11.01 -22.17
CA ARG A 245 20.91 -11.93 -22.56
C ARG A 245 19.74 -11.13 -23.09
N GLU A 246 19.50 -11.21 -24.41
CA GLU A 246 18.29 -10.68 -25.01
C GLU A 246 17.20 -11.74 -25.01
N GLY A 247 16.04 -11.38 -24.46
CA GLY A 247 14.89 -12.25 -24.37
C GLY A 247 13.60 -11.52 -24.74
N SER A 248 12.49 -12.24 -24.64
CA SER A 248 11.16 -11.74 -24.98
C SER A 248 10.61 -10.83 -23.87
N ILE A 249 9.63 -10.01 -24.24
CA ILE A 249 8.73 -9.35 -23.28
C ILE A 249 7.44 -10.17 -23.27
N THR A 250 7.10 -10.69 -22.11
CA THR A 250 5.86 -11.44 -21.90
C THR A 250 4.83 -10.57 -21.19
N ILE A 251 3.63 -10.50 -21.73
CA ILE A 251 2.47 -9.87 -21.12
C ILE A 251 1.50 -10.99 -20.72
N PRO A 252 1.43 -11.33 -19.43
CA PRO A 252 0.53 -12.39 -18.98
C PRO A 252 -0.93 -11.92 -19.06
N LYS A 253 -1.82 -12.85 -19.39
CA LYS A 253 -3.26 -12.59 -19.28
C LYS A 253 -3.68 -12.62 -17.82
N ILE A 254 -4.10 -11.47 -17.29
CA ILE A 254 -4.57 -11.32 -15.92
C ILE A 254 -6.05 -10.93 -15.95
N ASN A 255 -6.88 -11.68 -15.23
CA ASN A 255 -8.26 -11.31 -15.05
C ASN A 255 -8.35 -10.19 -14.01
N LEU A 256 -8.42 -8.94 -14.48
CA LEU A 256 -8.52 -7.76 -13.63
C LEU A 256 -9.88 -7.76 -12.93
N ALA A 257 -9.86 -7.93 -11.61
CA ALA A 257 -11.02 -7.76 -10.74
C ALA A 257 -10.89 -6.43 -10.00
N GLU A 258 -12.00 -5.88 -9.56
CA GLU A 258 -12.03 -4.63 -8.79
C GLU A 258 -11.41 -4.90 -7.41
N PRO A 259 -10.26 -4.25 -7.06
CA PRO A 259 -9.50 -4.60 -5.85
C PRO A 259 -10.26 -4.32 -4.55
N LEU A 260 -11.08 -3.27 -4.52
CA LEU A 260 -11.87 -2.92 -3.34
C LEU A 260 -12.94 -3.98 -3.06
N LYS A 261 -13.56 -4.53 -4.10
CA LYS A 261 -14.50 -5.67 -3.98
C LYS A 261 -13.80 -6.92 -3.45
N ALA A 262 -12.60 -7.22 -3.97
CA ALA A 262 -11.80 -8.36 -3.52
C ALA A 262 -11.39 -8.21 -2.05
N GLN A 263 -10.99 -7.00 -1.63
CA GLN A 263 -10.68 -6.66 -0.23
C GLN A 263 -11.89 -6.84 0.68
N GLY A 264 -13.05 -6.30 0.28
CA GLY A 264 -14.30 -6.43 1.06
C GLY A 264 -14.74 -7.88 1.21
N GLN A 265 -14.67 -8.67 0.13
CA GLN A 265 -14.98 -10.11 0.19
C GLN A 265 -14.01 -10.85 1.12
N TYR A 266 -12.71 -10.58 1.03
CA TYR A 266 -11.71 -11.20 1.91
C TYR A 266 -11.98 -10.87 3.38
N PHE A 267 -12.37 -9.62 3.70
CA PHE A 267 -12.75 -9.23 5.05
C PHE A 267 -13.97 -10.02 5.56
N ILE A 268 -15.02 -10.12 4.74
CA ILE A 268 -16.22 -10.89 5.07
C ILE A 268 -15.87 -12.36 5.30
N ASP A 269 -15.06 -12.94 4.43
CA ASP A 269 -14.61 -14.35 4.55
C ASP A 269 -13.81 -14.58 5.85
N CYS A 270 -12.95 -13.63 6.23
CA CYS A 270 -12.22 -13.68 7.49
C CYS A 270 -13.17 -13.64 8.69
N VAL A 271 -14.18 -12.76 8.67
CA VAL A 271 -15.17 -12.62 9.76
C VAL A 271 -16.03 -13.89 9.88
N GLN A 272 -16.56 -14.38 8.76
CA GLN A 272 -17.47 -15.54 8.75
C GLN A 272 -16.78 -16.84 9.17
N ASN A 273 -15.50 -17.01 8.81
CA ASN A 273 -14.76 -18.23 9.10
C ASN A 273 -13.81 -18.11 10.31
N GLY A 274 -13.82 -16.99 11.02
CA GLY A 274 -12.92 -16.74 12.16
C GLY A 274 -11.44 -16.78 11.78
N ARG A 275 -11.09 -16.46 10.51
CA ARG A 275 -9.74 -16.55 9.98
C ARG A 275 -8.99 -15.25 10.17
N HIS A 276 -7.73 -15.33 10.61
CA HIS A 276 -6.86 -14.15 10.69
C HIS A 276 -6.64 -13.51 9.31
N PRO A 277 -6.66 -12.16 9.19
CA PRO A 277 -6.48 -11.47 7.91
C PRO A 277 -4.99 -11.33 7.53
N ASP A 278 -4.28 -12.45 7.36
CA ASP A 278 -2.82 -12.53 7.16
C ASP A 278 -2.25 -11.62 6.08
N LEU A 279 -3.05 -11.22 5.10
CA LEU A 279 -2.56 -10.35 4.01
C LEU A 279 -2.35 -8.91 4.46
N VAL A 280 -3.22 -8.39 5.31
CA VAL A 280 -3.31 -6.95 5.67
C VAL A 280 -3.80 -6.77 7.11
N ASP A 281 -3.20 -7.51 8.04
CA ASP A 281 -3.50 -7.41 9.46
C ASP A 281 -3.03 -6.10 10.10
N ALA A 282 -3.37 -5.90 11.36
CA ALA A 282 -2.99 -4.70 12.12
C ALA A 282 -1.46 -4.56 12.28
N GLU A 283 -0.72 -5.66 12.35
CA GLU A 283 0.74 -5.65 12.47
C GLU A 283 1.39 -5.10 11.20
N LYS A 284 0.96 -5.59 10.03
CA LYS A 284 1.40 -5.04 8.73
C LYS A 284 1.02 -3.58 8.57
N GLY A 285 -0.19 -3.19 8.99
CA GLY A 285 -0.59 -1.79 9.04
C GLY A 285 0.31 -0.94 9.94
N ALA A 286 0.72 -1.46 11.11
CA ALA A 286 1.64 -0.80 12.02
C ALA A 286 3.04 -0.64 11.41
N HIS A 287 3.55 -1.65 10.69
CA HIS A 287 4.83 -1.55 9.97
C HIS A 287 4.81 -0.46 8.91
N VAL A 288 3.74 -0.34 8.13
CA VAL A 288 3.58 0.74 7.15
C VAL A 288 3.63 2.11 7.83
N VAL A 289 2.91 2.30 8.94
CA VAL A 289 2.91 3.57 9.69
C VAL A 289 4.30 3.87 10.27
N ARG A 290 4.99 2.86 10.82
CA ARG A 290 6.35 3.00 11.34
C ARG A 290 7.33 3.41 10.25
N THR A 291 7.23 2.80 9.06
CA THR A 291 8.04 3.16 7.89
C THR A 291 7.75 4.59 7.44
N LEU A 292 6.49 5.00 7.35
CA LEU A 292 6.11 6.38 7.01
C LEU A 292 6.69 7.41 7.98
N ALA A 293 6.60 7.12 9.29
CA ALA A 293 7.16 7.99 10.33
C ALA A 293 8.69 8.12 10.21
N ALA A 294 9.39 7.03 9.89
CA ALA A 294 10.83 7.05 9.67
C ALA A 294 11.20 7.82 8.39
N VAL A 295 10.44 7.67 7.31
CA VAL A 295 10.61 8.45 6.06
C VAL A 295 10.41 9.93 6.34
N GLN A 296 9.34 10.31 7.05
CA GLN A 296 9.09 11.71 7.43
C GLN A 296 10.26 12.27 8.26
N LYS A 297 10.70 11.51 9.28
CA LYS A 297 11.85 11.91 10.10
C LYS A 297 13.12 12.11 9.27
N SER A 298 13.37 11.28 8.28
CA SER A 298 14.50 11.43 7.35
C SER A 298 14.37 12.72 6.54
N MET A 299 13.18 13.01 6.00
CA MET A 299 12.89 14.27 5.29
C MET A 299 13.16 15.50 6.17
N ASP A 300 12.66 15.49 7.40
CA ASP A 300 12.83 16.60 8.38
C ASP A 300 14.31 16.79 8.76
N GLN A 301 15.11 15.72 8.71
CA GLN A 301 16.56 15.74 8.97
C GLN A 301 17.40 15.96 7.71
N GLY A 302 16.79 16.39 6.60
CA GLY A 302 17.50 16.70 5.37
C GLY A 302 18.06 15.47 4.64
N GLY A 303 17.46 14.28 4.81
CA GLY A 303 17.77 13.05 4.08
C GLY A 303 18.74 12.12 4.82
N ASN A 304 18.96 12.34 6.10
CA ASN A 304 19.77 11.43 6.91
C ASN A 304 19.14 10.03 6.98
N LEU A 305 19.99 9.00 7.07
CA LEU A 305 19.54 7.63 7.27
C LEU A 305 18.83 7.49 8.62
N VAL A 306 17.63 6.93 8.60
CA VAL A 306 16.81 6.65 9.80
C VAL A 306 16.52 5.15 9.86
N ARG A 307 16.74 4.53 11.01
CA ARG A 307 16.32 3.13 11.27
C ARG A 307 14.82 3.07 11.56
N ILE A 308 14.18 2.03 11.06
CA ILE A 308 12.74 1.77 11.21
C ILE A 308 12.51 0.85 12.42
#